data_17d7d74c6a4772924ab7c526e8435307
#
_entry.id   17d7d74c6a4772924ab7c526e8435307
#
_cell.length_a   1.000
_cell.length_b   1.000
_cell.length_c   1.000
_cell.angle_alpha   90.00
_cell.angle_beta   90.00
_cell.angle_gamma   90.00
#
_symmetry.space_group_name_H-M   'P 1'
#
loop_
_entity.id
_entity.type
_entity.pdbx_description
1 polymer ?
#
loop_
_entity_poly.entity_id
_entity_poly.type
_entity_poly.pdbx_seq_one_letter_code
_entity_poly.pdbx_strand_id
1 'polypeptide(L)' 'MVNYLPEIGYLRLRQIIGDLKADPPVPPLIPVSRSTWWVGVASGRFPKPRKLGPNTTAWRVEDIRSLISNVEAQKERGNA' A
#
# COMPACT_ATOMS: atom_id res chain seq x y z
N MET A 1 -17.03 3.68 -8.92
CA MET A 1 -15.87 3.04 -9.50
C MET A 1 -15.20 2.10 -8.52
N VAL A 2 -15.01 0.91 -8.93
CA VAL A 2 -14.39 -0.06 -8.05
C VAL A 2 -12.89 0.14 -8.04
N ASN A 3 -12.34 0.08 -6.86
CA ASN A 3 -10.92 0.21 -6.65
C ASN A 3 -10.36 -1.15 -6.28
N TYR A 4 -9.82 -1.85 -7.24
CA TYR A 4 -9.34 -3.19 -7.00
C TYR A 4 -7.91 -3.34 -7.53
N LEU A 5 -7.22 -4.36 -7.00
CA LEU A 5 -5.85 -4.63 -7.36
C LEU A 5 -5.81 -5.51 -8.61
N PRO A 6 -4.84 -5.25 -9.50
CA PRO A 6 -4.57 -6.21 -10.57
C PRO A 6 -4.00 -7.48 -9.94
N GLU A 7 -3.99 -8.56 -10.70
CA GLU A 7 -3.49 -9.82 -10.19
C GLU A 7 -1.99 -9.84 -10.06
N ILE A 8 -1.30 -9.22 -10.97
CA ILE A 8 0.16 -9.13 -10.94
C ILE A 8 0.56 -7.73 -11.30
N GLY A 9 1.81 -7.39 -11.00
CA GLY A 9 2.34 -6.09 -11.35
C GLY A 9 2.86 -5.37 -10.14
N TYR A 10 2.98 -4.05 -10.29
CA TYR A 10 3.54 -3.18 -9.27
C TYR A 10 2.65 -1.98 -9.02
N LEU A 11 2.70 -1.50 -7.80
CA LEU A 11 1.95 -0.30 -7.40
C LEU A 11 2.94 0.76 -6.92
N ARG A 12 2.69 2.00 -7.30
CA ARG A 12 3.45 3.12 -6.78
C ARG A 12 2.85 3.55 -5.44
N LEU A 13 3.64 4.29 -4.67
CA LEU A 13 3.21 4.69 -3.33
C LEU A 13 1.86 5.41 -3.34
N ARG A 14 1.69 6.34 -4.27
CA ARG A 14 0.43 7.10 -4.30
C ARG A 14 -0.76 6.22 -4.64
N GLN A 15 -0.55 5.10 -5.29
CA GLN A 15 -1.64 4.16 -5.55
C GLN A 15 -1.98 3.38 -4.28
N ILE A 16 -1.02 3.22 -3.40
CA ILE A 16 -1.22 2.46 -2.18
C ILE A 16 -1.89 3.32 -1.10
N ILE A 17 -1.31 4.47 -0.82
CA ILE A 17 -1.83 5.33 0.25
C ILE A 17 -2.78 6.40 -0.27
N GLY A 18 -2.97 6.46 -1.59
CA GLY A 18 -3.90 7.39 -2.19
C GLY A 18 -3.32 8.77 -2.38
N ASP A 19 -4.04 9.60 -3.13
CA ASP A 19 -3.65 10.97 -3.38
C ASP A 19 -4.92 11.76 -3.68
N LEU A 20 -5.50 12.33 -2.63
CA LEU A 20 -6.77 13.03 -2.79
C LEU A 20 -6.61 14.40 -3.44
N LYS A 21 -5.37 14.85 -3.60
CA LYS A 21 -5.10 16.11 -4.28
C LYS A 21 -4.90 15.92 -5.78
N ALA A 22 -4.79 14.69 -6.22
CA ALA A 22 -4.65 14.41 -7.64
C ALA A 22 -5.96 14.67 -8.36
N ASP A 23 -5.89 14.82 -9.67
CA ASP A 23 -7.06 15.06 -10.50
C ASP A 23 -7.04 14.08 -11.65
N PRO A 24 -7.89 13.03 -11.61
CA PRO A 24 -8.85 12.71 -10.55
C PRO A 24 -8.20 12.19 -9.29
N PRO A 25 -8.85 12.29 -8.15
CA PRO A 25 -8.26 11.80 -6.90
C PRO A 25 -8.04 10.30 -6.92
N VAL A 26 -6.99 9.89 -6.24
CA VAL A 26 -6.63 8.47 -6.14
C VAL A 26 -7.04 8.00 -4.74
N PRO A 27 -8.05 7.12 -4.63
CA PRO A 27 -8.46 6.63 -3.33
C PRO A 27 -7.41 5.70 -2.73
N PRO A 28 -7.25 5.73 -1.42
CA PRO A 28 -6.23 4.88 -0.79
C PRO A 28 -6.69 3.43 -0.70
N LEU A 29 -5.74 2.53 -0.91
CA LEU A 29 -5.94 1.12 -0.59
C LEU A 29 -5.66 0.89 0.89
N ILE A 30 -4.65 1.59 1.40
CA ILE A 30 -4.28 1.53 2.81
C ILE A 30 -4.21 2.97 3.29
N PRO A 31 -5.17 3.40 4.10
CA PRO A 31 -5.31 4.82 4.46
C PRO A 31 -4.36 5.23 5.58
N VAL A 32 -3.09 5.34 5.26
CA VAL A 32 -2.10 5.84 6.19
C VAL A 32 -1.35 7.00 5.54
N SER A 33 -0.72 7.81 6.37
CA SER A 33 0.08 8.92 5.85
C SER A 33 1.38 8.40 5.27
N ARG A 34 2.03 9.24 4.48
CA ARG A 34 3.31 8.89 3.90
C ARG A 34 4.33 8.57 5.00
N SER A 35 4.38 9.38 6.04
CA SER A 35 5.31 9.16 7.14
C SER A 35 5.05 7.82 7.81
N THR A 36 3.80 7.53 8.09
CA THR A 36 3.42 6.28 8.71
C THR A 36 3.81 5.09 7.84
N TRP A 37 3.61 5.23 6.54
CA TRP A 37 3.98 4.17 5.62
C TRP A 37 5.47 3.85 5.70
N TRP A 38 6.32 4.90 5.64
CA TRP A 38 7.76 4.67 5.65
C TRP A 38 8.26 4.15 6.99
N VAL A 39 7.64 4.57 8.09
CA VAL A 39 7.96 4.01 9.40
C VAL A 39 7.64 2.52 9.42
N GLY A 40 6.50 2.14 8.85
CA GLY A 40 6.12 0.75 8.79
C GLY A 40 7.06 -0.08 7.92
N VAL A 41 7.53 0.49 6.81
CA VAL A 41 8.50 -0.20 5.98
C VAL A 41 9.81 -0.41 6.73
N ALA A 42 10.28 0.61 7.43
CA ALA A 42 11.52 0.51 8.18
C ALA A 42 11.43 -0.49 9.32
N SER A 43 10.29 -0.59 9.95
CA SER A 43 10.11 -1.49 11.09
C SER A 43 9.77 -2.91 10.68
N GLY A 44 9.54 -3.16 9.40
CA GLY A 44 9.19 -4.47 8.90
C GLY A 44 7.70 -4.79 8.92
N ARG A 45 6.87 -3.85 9.33
CA ARG A 45 5.42 -4.05 9.34
C ARG A 45 4.84 -4.04 7.93
N PHE A 46 5.43 -3.26 7.04
CA PHE A 46 5.00 -3.16 5.65
C PHE A 46 6.08 -3.72 4.74
N PRO A 47 5.70 -4.20 3.55
CA PRO A 47 6.68 -4.80 2.66
C PRO A 47 7.68 -3.77 2.15
N LYS A 48 8.86 -4.25 1.80
CA LYS A 48 9.91 -3.40 1.29
C LYS A 48 9.68 -3.12 -0.18
N PRO A 49 10.02 -1.92 -0.62
CA PRO A 49 9.83 -1.57 -2.03
C PRO A 49 10.89 -2.21 -2.91
N ARG A 50 10.58 -2.25 -4.19
CA ARG A 50 11.49 -2.67 -5.22
C ARG A 50 11.85 -1.47 -6.08
N LYS A 51 13.11 -1.38 -6.43
CA LYS A 51 13.54 -0.30 -7.32
C LYS A 51 13.41 -0.77 -8.76
N LEU A 52 12.56 -0.09 -9.51
CA LEU A 52 12.37 -0.41 -10.92
C LEU A 52 13.24 0.44 -11.81
N GLY A 53 13.82 1.50 -11.27
CA GLY A 53 14.68 2.39 -12.02
C GLY A 53 15.27 3.43 -11.09
N PRO A 54 16.03 4.41 -11.61
CA PRO A 54 16.73 5.37 -10.76
C PRO A 54 15.82 6.13 -9.81
N ASN A 55 14.65 6.53 -10.27
CA ASN A 55 13.72 7.26 -9.42
C ASN A 55 12.37 6.58 -9.34
N THR A 56 12.34 5.27 -9.56
CA THR A 56 11.09 4.54 -9.60
C THR A 56 11.10 3.47 -8.53
N THR A 57 10.26 3.67 -7.52
CA THR A 57 10.10 2.72 -6.43
C THR A 57 8.67 2.22 -6.44
N ALA A 58 8.49 0.92 -6.31
CA ALA A 58 7.16 0.35 -6.36
C ALA A 58 7.11 -0.90 -5.49
N TRP A 59 5.90 -1.36 -5.23
CA TRP A 59 5.66 -2.54 -4.41
C TRP A 59 4.92 -3.56 -5.24
N ARG A 60 5.24 -4.83 -5.02
CA ARG A 60 4.54 -5.90 -5.72
C ARG A 60 3.09 -5.96 -5.26
N VAL A 61 2.20 -6.15 -6.22
CA VAL A 61 0.77 -6.26 -5.92
C VAL A 61 0.52 -7.37 -4.90
N GLU A 62 1.24 -8.47 -5.04
CA GLU A 62 1.08 -9.61 -4.15
C GLU A 62 1.39 -9.24 -2.71
N ASP A 63 2.45 -8.46 -2.51
CA ASP A 63 2.84 -8.03 -1.17
C ASP A 63 1.77 -7.12 -0.55
N ILE A 64 1.21 -6.24 -1.35
CA ILE A 64 0.18 -5.34 -0.86
C ILE A 64 -1.09 -6.10 -0.55
N ARG A 65 -1.43 -7.08 -1.38
CA ARG A 65 -2.60 -7.90 -1.14
C ARG A 65 -2.47 -8.68 0.17
N SER A 66 -1.29 -9.24 0.41
CA SER A 66 -1.03 -9.95 1.66
C SER A 66 -1.13 -9.01 2.86
N LEU A 67 -0.63 -7.80 2.70
CA LEU A 67 -0.69 -6.82 3.78
C LEU A 67 -2.14 -6.49 4.13
N ILE A 68 -2.97 -6.31 3.13
CA ILE A 68 -4.37 -6.00 3.38
C ILE A 68 -5.05 -7.15 4.11
N SER A 69 -4.77 -8.38 3.70
CA SER A 69 -5.32 -9.55 4.37
C SER A 69 -4.89 -9.62 5.83
N ASN A 70 -3.62 -9.33 6.10
CA ASN A 70 -3.11 -9.38 7.46
C ASN A 70 -3.75 -8.30 8.33
N VAL A 71 -3.95 -7.12 7.78
CA VAL A 71 -4.57 -6.04 8.54
C VAL A 71 -5.99 -6.44 8.92
N GLU A 72 -6.73 -7.02 8.00
CA GLU A 72 -8.09 -7.42 8.29
C GLU A 72 -8.15 -8.54 9.30
N ALA A 73 -7.21 -9.47 9.22
CA ALA A 73 -7.16 -10.57 10.18
C ALA A 73 -6.87 -10.05 11.59
N GLN A 74 -5.94 -9.12 11.70
CA GLN A 74 -5.63 -8.52 12.99
C GLN A 74 -6.80 -7.75 13.55
N LYS A 75 -7.51 -7.07 12.69
CA LYS A 75 -8.67 -6.31 13.09
C LYS A 75 -9.75 -7.20 13.66
N GLU A 76 -9.94 -8.34 13.05
CA GLU A 76 -10.94 -9.29 13.54
C GLU A 76 -10.59 -9.85 14.90
N ARG A 77 -9.32 -10.06 15.12
CA ARG A 77 -8.88 -10.51 16.42
C ARG A 77 -9.07 -9.45 17.46
N GLY A 78 -9.25 -8.37 16.95
CA GLY A 78 -9.58 -7.31 17.73
C GLY A 78 -8.60 -6.93 18.70
N ASN A 79 -8.83 -6.85 18.35
CA ASN A 79 -8.63 -6.39 18.98
C ASN A 79 -9.08 -6.01 19.71
N ALA A 80 -9.08 -6.35 19.80
CA ALA A 80 -9.56 -6.08 20.69
C ALA A 80 -9.64 -5.53 21.10
#